data_f97f8a369fb6fd8734503679e79a4c0e
#
_entry.id   f97f8a369fb6fd8734503679e79a4c0e
#
_cell.length_a   1.000
_cell.length_b   1.000
_cell.length_c   1.000
_cell.angle_alpha   90.00
_cell.angle_beta   90.00
_cell.angle_gamma   90.00
#
_symmetry.space_group_name_H-M   'P 1'
#
loop_
_entity.id
_entity.type
_entity.pdbx_description
1 polymer ?
#
loop_
_entity_poly.entity_id
_entity_poly.type
_entity_poly.pdbx_seq_one_letter_code
_entity_poly.pdbx_strand_id
1 'polypeptide(L)'
;MITKISGHASSSGVTNLSELLISLSSTLVCRIAFGRRYEDEGSEKSRFHELLNELQALMGTFFISDYIPLMGWVDKLRGLNARLEQNFKELDRFYQDVIDEHMDPNREYAYEKDMVDVLLHLKNDRSLPIDITFDHIKGVLMVCSINSYFL
;
A
#
# COMPACT_ATOMS: atom_id res chain seq x y z
N MET A 1 -8.39 -18.93 -0.61
CA MET A 1 -8.46 -18.96 -2.08
C MET A 1 -8.98 -20.29 -2.62
N ILE A 2 -8.30 -21.41 -2.41
CA ILE A 2 -8.70 -22.75 -2.92
C ILE A 2 -10.14 -23.10 -2.53
N THR A 3 -10.55 -22.84 -1.29
CA THR A 3 -11.90 -23.10 -0.79
C THR A 3 -12.98 -22.26 -1.52
N LYS A 4 -12.65 -21.01 -1.87
CA LYS A 4 -13.56 -20.15 -2.65
C LYS A 4 -13.73 -20.67 -4.08
N ILE A 5 -12.62 -21.07 -4.72
CA ILE A 5 -12.63 -21.64 -6.08
C ILE A 5 -13.43 -22.94 -6.10
N SER A 6 -13.20 -23.84 -5.12
CA SER A 6 -13.93 -25.09 -4.98
C SER A 6 -15.44 -24.86 -4.77
N GLY A 7 -15.81 -23.87 -3.95
CA GLY A 7 -17.21 -23.49 -3.74
C GLY A 7 -17.91 -22.99 -5.01
N HIS A 8 -17.21 -22.13 -5.79
CA HIS A 8 -17.74 -21.64 -7.07
C HIS A 8 -17.81 -22.73 -8.14
N ALA A 9 -16.82 -23.63 -8.20
CA ALA A 9 -16.85 -24.77 -9.09
C ALA A 9 -18.04 -25.71 -8.80
N SER A 10 -18.40 -25.88 -7.53
CA SER A 10 -19.53 -26.70 -7.10
C SER A 10 -20.89 -26.06 -7.43
N SER A 11 -20.94 -24.73 -7.53
CA SER A 11 -22.18 -23.97 -7.84
C SER A 11 -22.31 -23.58 -9.31
N SER A 12 -21.43 -24.06 -10.22
CA SER A 12 -21.38 -23.68 -11.64
C SER A 12 -21.28 -22.16 -11.85
N GLY A 13 -20.72 -21.44 -10.87
CA GLY A 13 -20.55 -19.99 -10.93
C GLY A 13 -19.32 -19.60 -11.76
N VAL A 14 -19.40 -18.47 -12.47
CA VAL A 14 -18.25 -17.86 -13.13
C VAL A 14 -17.36 -17.23 -12.09
N THR A 15 -16.08 -17.63 -12.02
CA THR A 15 -15.11 -17.09 -11.08
C THR A 15 -14.14 -16.18 -11.84
N ASN A 16 -14.01 -14.94 -11.41
CA ASN A 16 -12.98 -14.04 -11.94
C ASN A 16 -11.63 -14.40 -11.30
N LEU A 17 -10.83 -15.19 -12.04
CA LEU A 17 -9.53 -15.65 -11.55
C LEU A 17 -8.55 -14.49 -11.33
N SER A 18 -8.63 -13.43 -12.15
CA SER A 18 -7.77 -12.25 -12.02
C SER A 18 -8.00 -11.55 -10.68
N GLU A 19 -9.24 -11.33 -10.28
CA GLU A 19 -9.56 -10.72 -8.98
C GLU A 19 -9.05 -11.58 -7.80
N LEU A 20 -9.17 -12.90 -7.91
CA LEU A 20 -8.66 -13.81 -6.87
C LEU A 20 -7.14 -13.78 -6.78
N LEU A 21 -6.44 -13.71 -7.91
CA LEU A 21 -4.97 -13.63 -7.94
C LEU A 21 -4.48 -12.28 -7.42
N ILE A 22 -5.11 -11.18 -7.79
CA ILE A 22 -4.79 -9.84 -7.26
C ILE A 22 -5.01 -9.81 -5.75
N SER A 23 -6.13 -10.32 -5.27
CA SER A 23 -6.42 -10.39 -3.82
C SER A 23 -5.39 -11.25 -3.07
N LEU A 24 -4.97 -12.38 -3.67
CA LEU A 24 -3.93 -13.22 -3.07
C LEU A 24 -2.57 -12.50 -3.04
N SER A 25 -2.16 -11.89 -4.15
CA SER A 25 -0.90 -11.16 -4.25
C SER A 25 -0.86 -10.00 -3.24
N SER A 26 -1.92 -9.21 -3.18
CA SER A 26 -2.06 -8.12 -2.21
C SER A 26 -1.98 -8.62 -0.76
N THR A 27 -2.68 -9.71 -0.43
CA THR A 27 -2.62 -10.31 0.91
C THR A 27 -1.21 -10.78 1.26
N LEU A 28 -0.50 -11.42 0.32
CA LEU A 28 0.87 -11.89 0.53
C LEU A 28 1.84 -10.71 0.75
N VAL A 29 1.74 -9.67 -0.07
CA VAL A 29 2.61 -8.48 0.07
C VAL A 29 2.32 -7.75 1.38
N CYS A 30 1.05 -7.53 1.74
CA CYS A 30 0.70 -6.92 3.02
C CYS A 30 1.23 -7.74 4.21
N ARG A 31 1.16 -9.07 4.14
CA ARG A 31 1.68 -9.94 5.19
C ARG A 31 3.20 -9.88 5.31
N ILE A 32 3.91 -9.84 4.19
CA ILE A 32 5.37 -9.73 4.16
C ILE A 32 5.83 -8.33 4.59
N ALA A 33 5.14 -7.30 4.11
CA ALA A 33 5.52 -5.91 4.35
C ALA A 33 5.20 -5.46 5.78
N PHE A 34 4.00 -5.78 6.27
CA PHE A 34 3.47 -5.22 7.52
C PHE A 34 3.27 -6.27 8.64
N GLY A 35 3.61 -7.54 8.41
CA GLY A 35 3.50 -8.62 9.41
C GLY A 35 2.06 -8.98 9.81
N ARG A 36 1.06 -8.26 9.34
CA ARG A 36 -0.35 -8.44 9.71
C ARG A 36 -1.16 -9.17 8.65
N ARG A 37 -2.12 -9.97 9.10
CA ARG A 37 -3.26 -10.39 8.30
C ARG A 37 -4.28 -9.24 8.30
N TYR A 38 -4.17 -8.35 7.35
CA TYR A 38 -5.22 -7.34 7.11
C TYR A 38 -6.59 -7.96 6.74
N GLU A 39 -6.71 -9.28 6.76
CA GLU A 39 -7.96 -10.00 6.46
C GLU A 39 -8.98 -9.92 7.60
N ASP A 40 -8.53 -9.70 8.83
CA ASP A 40 -9.40 -9.81 10.01
C ASP A 40 -9.93 -8.45 10.52
N GLU A 41 -9.40 -7.31 10.07
CA GLU A 41 -9.80 -5.97 10.49
C GLU A 41 -10.51 -5.21 9.36
N GLY A 42 -11.81 -5.43 9.23
CA GLY A 42 -12.66 -5.06 8.10
C GLY A 42 -12.65 -3.59 7.64
N SER A 43 -12.42 -2.60 8.50
CA SER A 43 -12.51 -1.17 8.12
C SER A 43 -11.17 -0.58 7.64
N GLU A 44 -10.06 -0.93 8.23
CA GLU A 44 -8.74 -0.41 7.86
C GLU A 44 -8.24 -0.98 6.53
N LYS A 45 -8.50 -2.27 6.29
CA LYS A 45 -8.22 -2.91 5.00
C LYS A 45 -8.96 -2.22 3.86
N SER A 46 -10.25 -1.97 4.05
CA SER A 46 -11.09 -1.28 3.06
C SER A 46 -10.50 0.08 2.74
N ARG A 47 -10.14 0.87 3.76
CA ARG A 47 -9.55 2.19 3.60
C ARG A 47 -8.20 2.16 2.87
N PHE A 48 -7.30 1.26 3.24
CA PHE A 48 -6.00 1.10 2.58
C PHE A 48 -6.16 0.74 1.10
N HIS A 49 -7.07 -0.19 0.79
CA HIS A 49 -7.40 -0.57 -0.58
C HIS A 49 -7.99 0.60 -1.38
N GLU A 50 -8.88 1.38 -0.78
CA GLU A 50 -9.44 2.58 -1.40
C GLU A 50 -8.36 3.62 -1.72
N LEU A 51 -7.43 3.85 -0.79
CA LEU A 51 -6.30 4.78 -0.98
C LEU A 51 -5.38 4.32 -2.12
N LEU A 52 -5.07 3.03 -2.21
CA LEU A 52 -4.25 2.49 -3.29
C LEU A 52 -4.97 2.53 -4.65
N ASN A 53 -6.26 2.22 -4.68
CA ASN A 53 -7.08 2.33 -5.90
C ASN A 53 -7.16 3.78 -6.39
N GLU A 54 -7.35 4.73 -5.47
CA GLU A 54 -7.37 6.17 -5.79
C GLU A 54 -5.99 6.62 -6.32
N LEU A 55 -4.91 6.18 -5.69
CA LEU A 55 -3.56 6.47 -6.16
C LEU A 55 -3.33 5.94 -7.58
N GLN A 56 -3.75 4.70 -7.88
CA GLN A 56 -3.65 4.13 -9.22
C GLN A 56 -4.47 4.93 -10.24
N ALA A 57 -5.70 5.32 -9.87
CA ALA A 57 -6.54 6.14 -10.74
C ALA A 57 -5.88 7.49 -11.04
N LEU A 58 -5.25 8.11 -10.04
CA LEU A 58 -4.53 9.37 -10.18
C LEU A 58 -3.27 9.20 -11.03
N MET A 59 -2.50 8.12 -10.85
CA MET A 59 -1.31 7.81 -11.69
C MET A 59 -1.67 7.57 -13.15
N GLY A 60 -2.85 6.98 -13.42
CA GLY A 60 -3.37 6.80 -14.78
C GLY A 60 -4.05 8.04 -15.36
N THR A 61 -4.22 9.09 -14.58
CA THR A 61 -4.90 10.31 -15.01
C THR A 61 -3.95 11.22 -15.77
N PHE A 62 -4.44 11.72 -16.91
CA PHE A 62 -3.71 12.70 -17.72
C PHE A 62 -3.74 14.07 -17.04
N PHE A 63 -2.58 14.57 -16.65
CA PHE A 63 -2.38 15.93 -16.16
C PHE A 63 -1.99 16.83 -17.33
N ILE A 64 -2.77 17.89 -17.56
CA ILE A 64 -2.52 18.86 -18.67
C ILE A 64 -1.24 19.62 -18.41
N SER A 65 -0.93 19.88 -17.12
CA SER A 65 0.29 20.56 -16.70
C SER A 65 1.58 19.87 -17.14
N ASP A 66 1.57 18.55 -17.31
CA ASP A 66 2.75 17.78 -17.71
C ASP A 66 3.15 18.05 -19.17
N TYR A 67 2.16 18.42 -20.00
CA TYR A 67 2.38 18.68 -21.43
C TYR A 67 2.39 20.17 -21.75
N ILE A 68 1.54 20.94 -21.06
CA ILE A 68 1.40 22.39 -21.29
C ILE A 68 1.46 23.09 -19.92
N PRO A 69 2.66 23.48 -19.43
CA PRO A 69 2.83 24.08 -18.11
C PRO A 69 1.97 25.34 -17.88
N LEU A 70 1.70 26.12 -18.94
CA LEU A 70 0.85 27.30 -18.87
C LEU A 70 -0.63 27.01 -18.57
N MET A 71 -1.07 25.76 -18.76
CA MET A 71 -2.46 25.32 -18.52
C MET A 71 -2.64 24.56 -17.21
N GLY A 72 -1.68 24.58 -16.30
CA GLY A 72 -1.78 23.90 -14.99
C GLY A 72 -2.94 24.40 -14.12
N TRP A 73 -3.51 25.55 -14.41
CA TRP A 73 -4.73 26.04 -13.76
C TRP A 73 -5.96 25.15 -14.05
N VAL A 74 -5.96 24.44 -15.19
CA VAL A 74 -7.04 23.50 -15.55
C VAL A 74 -7.04 22.31 -14.60
N ASP A 75 -5.87 21.75 -14.24
CA ASP A 75 -5.76 20.63 -13.31
C ASP A 75 -6.20 21.05 -11.90
N LYS A 76 -5.95 22.31 -11.51
CA LYS A 76 -6.48 22.89 -10.27
C LYS A 76 -8.01 22.98 -10.29
N LEU A 77 -8.61 23.44 -11.41
CA LEU A 77 -10.06 23.51 -11.55
C LEU A 77 -10.71 22.10 -11.52
N ARG A 78 -10.04 21.10 -12.07
CA ARG A 78 -10.49 19.69 -12.01
C ARG A 78 -10.33 19.07 -10.61
N GLY A 79 -9.67 19.77 -9.68
CA GLY A 79 -9.42 19.29 -8.32
C GLY A 79 -8.42 18.15 -8.24
N LEU A 80 -7.71 17.81 -9.32
CA LEU A 80 -6.79 16.68 -9.36
C LEU A 80 -5.64 16.83 -8.38
N ASN A 81 -5.06 18.03 -8.30
CA ASN A 81 -3.97 18.30 -7.38
C ASN A 81 -4.39 18.16 -5.92
N ALA A 82 -5.60 18.61 -5.58
CA ALA A 82 -6.13 18.48 -4.21
C ALA A 82 -6.39 17.01 -3.85
N ARG A 83 -6.93 16.24 -4.79
CA ARG A 83 -7.15 14.78 -4.60
C ARG A 83 -5.82 14.05 -4.42
N LEU A 84 -4.82 14.36 -5.24
CA LEU A 84 -3.49 13.76 -5.13
C LEU A 84 -2.84 14.08 -3.78
N GLU A 85 -2.89 15.35 -3.37
CA GLU A 85 -2.33 15.79 -2.09
C GLU A 85 -3.03 15.15 -0.90
N GLN A 86 -4.37 15.05 -0.95
CA GLN A 86 -5.13 14.40 0.10
C GLN A 86 -4.80 12.90 0.19
N ASN A 87 -4.81 12.19 -0.94
CA ASN A 87 -4.48 10.77 -1.00
C ASN A 87 -3.06 10.50 -0.47
N PHE A 88 -2.09 11.33 -0.89
CA PHE A 88 -0.71 11.23 -0.40
C PHE A 88 -0.62 11.44 1.13
N LYS A 89 -1.29 12.43 1.68
CA LYS A 89 -1.31 12.69 3.14
C LYS A 89 -1.93 11.52 3.92
N GLU A 90 -2.99 10.91 3.38
CA GLU A 90 -3.63 9.78 4.03
C GLU A 90 -2.76 8.52 3.99
N LEU A 91 -2.09 8.25 2.86
CA LEU A 91 -1.12 7.17 2.74
C LEU A 91 0.11 7.39 3.63
N ASP A 92 0.65 8.62 3.67
CA ASP A 92 1.77 8.95 4.56
C ASP A 92 1.43 8.71 6.03
N ARG A 93 0.21 9.12 6.44
CA ARG A 93 -0.29 8.84 7.80
C ARG A 93 -0.40 7.35 8.06
N PHE A 94 -0.99 6.59 7.12
CA PHE A 94 -1.11 5.15 7.24
C PHE A 94 0.25 4.47 7.45
N TYR A 95 1.26 4.80 6.62
CA TYR A 95 2.59 4.23 6.80
C TYR A 95 3.28 4.70 8.08
N GLN A 96 2.99 5.92 8.54
CA GLN A 96 3.51 6.38 9.84
C GLN A 96 2.91 5.58 10.99
N ASP A 97 1.60 5.35 10.98
CA ASP A 97 0.91 4.55 12.00
C ASP A 97 1.49 3.12 12.06
N VAL A 98 1.77 2.51 10.88
CA VAL A 98 2.44 1.21 10.80
C VAL A 98 3.85 1.24 11.40
N ILE A 99 4.64 2.26 11.11
CA ILE A 99 6.00 2.41 11.66
C ILE A 99 5.93 2.61 13.19
N ASP A 100 5.04 3.46 13.68
CA ASP A 100 4.88 3.76 15.10
C ASP A 100 4.47 2.51 15.88
N GLU A 101 3.61 1.69 15.32
CA GLU A 101 3.26 0.40 15.89
C GLU A 101 4.45 -0.56 15.99
N HIS A 102 5.31 -0.60 14.97
CA HIS A 102 6.51 -1.44 14.97
C HIS A 102 7.59 -0.92 15.95
N MET A 103 7.52 0.34 16.32
CA MET A 103 8.39 0.94 17.34
C MET A 103 7.85 0.79 18.76
N ASP A 104 6.60 0.35 18.96
CA ASP A 104 6.03 0.16 20.31
C ASP A 104 6.74 -1.00 21.02
N PRO A 105 7.40 -0.74 22.18
CA PRO A 105 8.07 -1.78 22.95
C PRO A 105 7.13 -2.84 23.52
N ASN A 106 5.83 -2.55 23.61
CA ASN A 106 4.82 -3.48 24.12
C ASN A 106 4.17 -4.33 23.00
N ARG A 107 4.59 -4.15 21.75
CA ARG A 107 4.10 -4.96 20.62
C ARG A 107 4.41 -6.44 20.89
N GLU A 108 3.40 -7.29 20.80
CA GLU A 108 3.64 -8.73 20.73
C GLU A 108 4.40 -9.03 19.42
N TYR A 109 5.66 -9.43 19.58
CA TYR A 109 6.48 -9.81 18.43
C TYR A 109 5.84 -10.99 17.70
N ALA A 110 5.47 -10.78 16.45
CA ALA A 110 5.19 -11.91 15.57
C ALA A 110 6.42 -12.82 15.51
N TYR A 111 6.21 -14.11 15.37
CA TYR A 111 7.28 -15.14 15.38
C TYR A 111 8.34 -14.92 14.29
N GLU A 112 8.03 -14.12 13.27
CA GLU A 112 8.91 -13.78 12.14
C GLU A 112 8.98 -12.25 11.99
N LYS A 113 10.19 -11.74 11.76
CA LYS A 113 10.42 -10.33 11.43
C LYS A 113 9.82 -10.03 10.06
N ASP A 114 9.03 -8.99 9.97
CA ASP A 114 8.51 -8.47 8.71
C ASP A 114 9.46 -7.46 8.07
N MET A 115 9.07 -6.91 6.91
CA MET A 115 9.92 -5.97 6.18
C MET A 115 10.10 -4.65 6.93
N VAL A 116 9.08 -4.19 7.67
CA VAL A 116 9.18 -2.96 8.48
C VAL A 116 10.22 -3.14 9.58
N ASP A 117 10.21 -4.28 10.29
CA ASP A 117 11.19 -4.60 11.32
C ASP A 117 12.62 -4.59 10.77
N VAL A 118 12.81 -5.17 9.56
CA VAL A 118 14.12 -5.18 8.89
C VAL A 118 14.57 -3.77 8.52
N LEU A 119 13.67 -2.94 7.94
CA LEU A 119 13.99 -1.57 7.56
C LEU A 119 14.28 -0.68 8.77
N LEU A 120 13.56 -0.87 9.88
CA LEU A 120 13.84 -0.17 11.15
C LEU A 120 15.18 -0.62 11.74
N HIS A 121 15.53 -1.90 11.65
CA HIS A 121 16.83 -2.38 12.07
C HIS A 121 17.95 -1.75 11.23
N LEU A 122 17.83 -1.72 9.90
CA LEU A 122 18.78 -1.09 9.00
C LEU A 122 18.93 0.41 9.26
N LYS A 123 17.82 1.11 9.58
CA LYS A 123 17.86 2.52 9.98
C LYS A 123 18.73 2.75 11.23
N ASN A 124 18.70 1.83 12.17
CA ASN A 124 19.47 1.93 13.42
C ASN A 124 20.92 1.42 13.29
N ASP A 125 21.23 0.75 12.19
CA ASP A 125 22.58 0.24 11.92
C ASP A 125 23.48 1.34 11.38
N ARG A 126 24.33 1.89 12.25
CA ARG A 126 25.31 2.95 11.93
C ARG A 126 26.49 2.47 11.08
N SER A 127 26.58 1.17 10.78
CA SER A 127 27.66 0.62 9.93
C SER A 127 27.37 0.85 8.45
N LEU A 128 26.15 1.19 8.08
CA LEU A 128 25.74 1.43 6.70
C LEU A 128 26.27 2.79 6.21
N PRO A 129 26.71 2.88 4.96
CA PRO A 129 27.17 4.14 4.35
C PRO A 129 26.02 5.10 4.00
N ILE A 130 24.78 4.68 4.20
CA ILE A 130 23.57 5.42 3.86
C ILE A 130 22.73 5.64 5.13
N ASP A 131 22.33 6.88 5.39
CA ASP A 131 21.41 7.21 6.47
C ASP A 131 19.96 6.98 6.00
N ILE A 132 19.35 5.90 6.49
CA ILE A 132 17.95 5.56 6.18
C ILE A 132 17.03 6.39 7.06
N THR A 133 16.19 7.23 6.43
CA THR A 133 15.15 8.03 7.10
C THR A 133 13.81 7.31 7.12
N PHE A 134 12.85 7.79 7.93
CA PHE A 134 11.49 7.28 7.90
C PHE A 134 10.82 7.49 6.55
N ASP A 135 11.14 8.59 5.84
CA ASP A 135 10.61 8.84 4.50
C ASP A 135 11.09 7.80 3.49
N HIS A 136 12.36 7.33 3.62
CA HIS A 136 12.87 6.24 2.80
C HIS A 136 12.10 4.94 3.08
N ILE A 137 11.81 4.63 4.34
CA ILE A 137 11.01 3.46 4.74
C ILE A 137 9.61 3.54 4.14
N LYS A 138 8.92 4.67 4.33
CA LYS A 138 7.58 4.91 3.74
C LYS A 138 7.59 4.75 2.22
N GLY A 139 8.61 5.29 1.54
CA GLY A 139 8.76 5.15 0.10
C GLY A 139 8.88 3.69 -0.36
N VAL A 140 9.67 2.88 0.34
CA VAL A 140 9.80 1.44 0.06
C VAL A 140 8.47 0.72 0.27
N LEU A 141 7.78 0.97 1.38
CA LEU A 141 6.47 0.38 1.69
C LEU A 141 5.43 0.75 0.64
N MET A 142 5.42 2.01 0.20
CA MET A 142 4.52 2.50 -0.84
C MET A 142 4.77 1.78 -2.18
N VAL A 143 6.03 1.66 -2.61
CA VAL A 143 6.38 0.96 -3.86
C VAL A 143 5.97 -0.51 -3.80
N CYS A 144 6.22 -1.20 -2.68
CA CYS A 144 5.80 -2.59 -2.50
C CYS A 144 4.28 -2.74 -2.55
N SER A 145 3.55 -1.82 -1.92
CA SER A 145 2.08 -1.84 -1.90
C SER A 145 1.50 -1.62 -3.29
N ILE A 146 2.01 -0.65 -4.04
CA ILE A 146 1.56 -0.36 -5.41
C ILE A 146 1.82 -1.55 -6.32
N ASN A 147 3.03 -2.12 -6.30
CA ASN A 147 3.37 -3.26 -7.15
C ASN A 147 2.48 -4.48 -6.93
N SER A 148 1.95 -4.67 -5.72
CA SER A 148 1.03 -5.78 -5.44
C SER A 148 -0.32 -5.64 -6.14
N TYR A 149 -0.66 -4.45 -6.61
CA TYR A 149 -1.90 -4.14 -7.32
C TYR A 149 -1.74 -4.14 -8.84
N PHE A 150 -0.50 -4.02 -9.36
CA PHE A 150 -0.23 -4.04 -10.80
C PHE A 150 0.01 -5.46 -11.36
N LEU A 151 0.15 -6.46 -10.50
CA LEU A 151 0.31 -7.88 -10.89
C LEU A 151 -1.03 -8.59 -10.97
#